data_04314c92753c70510f1f4bd21723eaaa
#
_entry.id   04314c92753c70510f1f4bd21723eaaa
#
_cell.length_a   1.000
_cell.length_b   1.000
_cell.length_c   1.000
_cell.angle_alpha   90.00
_cell.angle_beta   90.00
_cell.angle_gamma   90.00
#
_symmetry.space_group_name_H-M   'P 1'
#
loop_
_entity.id
_entity.type
_entity.pdbx_description
1 polymer ?
#
loop_
_entity_poly.entity_id
_entity_poly.type
_entity_poly.pdbx_seq_one_letter_code
_entity_poly.pdbx_strand_id
1 'polypeptide(L)'
;GQQEGLSIINPDMVGAVGFSSGGFSAEYGDKMSSVLDIIYKHPEAFEGSVSASFLGATASVGQSTKKFSQLHGVRYKTNSTLLSSLDTKGEYEPSFFDYQTYLTYKFAPKWEASLLGNISINNYKFTPHERNTSFGTATDAKQFKVYFDGYEKDKFETYFGAFSLNFFPDKYTQWALMTSAFVTNELVTYDIAGQYWLDDLANSEDGESTENKGALGVGTYHEHARNRLRASVVATSLKGATKLGQNELKWGLTHQYEKIHDRVREWEMRDSAGYSLPHTGQSVEMIYNLFSRQDMESHRLSAYLQDTYRLRTLWGRFIFTGGLRASYWGFNKETLISPRASISFIPAANEQ
;
A
#
# COMPACT_ATOMS: atom_id res chain seq x y z
N GLY A 1 0.18 -9.77 -2.85
CA GLY A 1 1.18 -8.76 -3.07
C GLY A 1 0.52 -7.52 -3.59
N GLN A 2 0.74 -6.38 -2.97
CA GLN A 2 0.26 -5.11 -3.51
C GLN A 2 1.00 -4.89 -4.82
N GLN A 3 0.29 -4.95 -5.89
CA GLN A 3 0.76 -4.43 -7.15
C GLN A 3 0.94 -2.94 -6.98
N GLU A 4 1.95 -2.37 -7.64
CA GLU A 4 2.40 -0.99 -7.54
C GLU A 4 1.22 -0.01 -7.61
N GLY A 5 0.53 0.11 -6.48
CA GLY A 5 -0.55 1.04 -6.29
C GLY A 5 0.01 2.45 -6.20
N LEU A 6 -0.70 3.40 -6.75
CA LEU A 6 -0.44 4.80 -6.49
C LEU A 6 -0.56 5.07 -5.00
N SER A 7 0.30 5.94 -4.48
CA SER A 7 0.22 6.37 -3.08
C SER A 7 -1.20 6.80 -2.73
N ILE A 8 -1.70 6.34 -1.58
CA ILE A 8 -2.99 6.77 -1.02
C ILE A 8 -3.05 8.29 -0.80
N ILE A 9 -1.89 8.96 -0.73
CA ILE A 9 -1.79 10.38 -0.48
C ILE A 9 -1.88 11.14 -1.80
N ASN A 10 -2.81 12.11 -1.87
CA ASN A 10 -2.93 13.01 -3.00
C ASN A 10 -1.88 14.14 -2.89
N PRO A 11 -0.88 14.21 -3.79
CA PRO A 11 0.17 15.23 -3.73
C PRO A 11 -0.34 16.66 -3.81
N ASP A 12 -1.45 16.89 -4.52
CA ASP A 12 -2.04 18.23 -4.70
C ASP A 12 -2.55 18.81 -3.37
N MET A 13 -2.82 17.95 -2.38
CA MET A 13 -3.29 18.32 -1.03
C MET A 13 -2.16 18.44 -0.01
N VAL A 14 -0.92 18.08 -0.37
CA VAL A 14 0.21 18.06 0.56
C VAL A 14 0.88 19.42 0.65
N GLY A 15 1.03 19.95 1.87
CA GLY A 15 1.76 21.18 2.16
C GLY A 15 3.23 20.94 2.50
N ALA A 16 3.51 19.90 3.27
CA ALA A 16 4.87 19.51 3.64
C ALA A 16 4.97 18.01 3.91
N VAL A 17 6.18 17.47 3.76
CA VAL A 17 6.49 16.07 4.02
C VAL A 17 7.71 16.00 4.93
N GLY A 18 7.58 15.32 6.06
CA GLY A 18 8.69 14.90 6.91
C GLY A 18 9.04 13.44 6.61
N PHE A 19 10.30 13.17 6.32
CA PHE A 19 10.79 11.81 6.09
C PHE A 19 11.86 11.44 7.11
N SER A 20 11.73 10.28 7.73
CA SER A 20 12.69 9.70 8.66
C SER A 20 13.00 8.26 8.29
N SER A 21 14.28 7.95 8.05
CA SER A 21 14.78 6.60 7.76
C SER A 21 15.65 6.09 8.91
N GLY A 22 15.03 5.48 9.93
CA GLY A 22 15.73 5.04 11.14
C GLY A 22 15.79 6.10 12.25
N GLY A 23 16.21 5.71 13.46
CA GLY A 23 16.33 6.62 14.60
C GLY A 23 15.01 7.27 15.04
N PHE A 24 13.88 6.57 14.87
CA PHE A 24 12.55 7.14 15.08
C PHE A 24 12.35 7.61 16.51
N SER A 25 11.64 8.73 16.66
CA SER A 25 11.19 9.20 17.97
C SER A 25 10.24 8.20 18.64
N ALA A 26 10.08 8.25 19.95
CA ALA A 26 9.27 7.31 20.72
C ALA A 26 7.77 7.37 20.36
N GLU A 27 7.31 8.46 19.73
CA GLU A 27 5.93 8.60 19.23
C GLU A 27 5.60 7.62 18.09
N TYR A 28 6.59 7.18 17.31
CA TYR A 28 6.40 6.23 16.21
C TYR A 28 6.70 4.81 16.67
N GLY A 29 5.71 3.94 16.59
CA GLY A 29 5.84 2.50 16.90
C GLY A 29 5.66 1.64 15.66
N ASP A 30 6.12 0.38 15.74
CA ASP A 30 5.90 -0.66 14.73
C ASP A 30 6.36 -0.27 13.31
N LYS A 31 7.44 0.54 13.22
CA LYS A 31 8.03 0.98 11.95
C LYS A 31 9.37 0.28 11.75
N MET A 32 9.52 -0.38 10.60
CA MET A 32 10.70 -1.18 10.29
C MET A 32 11.73 -0.43 9.45
N SER A 33 11.32 0.45 8.55
CA SER A 33 12.21 1.08 7.57
C SER A 33 12.16 2.61 7.59
N SER A 34 10.98 3.20 7.55
CA SER A 34 10.82 4.66 7.45
C SER A 34 9.49 5.14 8.00
N VAL A 35 9.44 6.41 8.31
CA VAL A 35 8.22 7.17 8.65
C VAL A 35 8.10 8.34 7.69
N LEU A 36 6.92 8.48 7.12
CA LEU A 36 6.52 9.62 6.29
C LEU A 36 5.44 10.38 7.06
N ASP A 37 5.77 11.59 7.47
CA ASP A 37 4.85 12.50 8.15
C ASP A 37 4.31 13.51 7.14
N ILE A 38 2.99 13.55 6.97
CA ILE A 38 2.31 14.35 5.95
C ILE A 38 1.55 15.48 6.59
N ILE A 39 1.85 16.69 6.16
CA ILE A 39 1.14 17.89 6.55
C ILE A 39 0.31 18.36 5.36
N TYR A 40 -1.01 18.39 5.51
CA TYR A 40 -1.91 18.89 4.46
C TYR A 40 -1.82 20.41 4.33
N LYS A 41 -2.10 20.92 3.12
CA LYS A 41 -2.19 22.35 2.85
C LYS A 41 -3.31 22.99 3.69
N HIS A 42 -3.07 24.24 4.09
CA HIS A 42 -4.11 25.16 4.56
C HIS A 42 -4.26 26.27 3.53
N PRO A 43 -5.31 26.22 2.67
CA PRO A 43 -5.54 27.27 1.69
C PRO A 43 -5.73 28.60 2.38
N GLU A 44 -5.12 29.69 1.88
CA GLU A 44 -5.32 31.05 2.41
C GLU A 44 -6.56 31.71 1.78
N ALA A 45 -6.86 31.35 0.55
CA ALA A 45 -8.02 31.83 -0.22
C ALA A 45 -8.67 30.65 -0.97
N PHE A 46 -9.65 30.93 -1.81
CA PHE A 46 -10.15 29.92 -2.75
C PHE A 46 -9.05 29.56 -3.76
N GLU A 47 -8.71 28.30 -3.84
CA GLU A 47 -7.77 27.75 -4.81
C GLU A 47 -8.34 26.47 -5.44
N GLY A 48 -7.96 26.20 -6.66
CA GLY A 48 -8.33 24.96 -7.34
C GLY A 48 -7.35 24.62 -8.44
N SER A 49 -7.17 23.34 -8.68
CA SER A 49 -6.37 22.83 -9.79
C SER A 49 -7.07 21.67 -10.49
N VAL A 50 -6.88 21.59 -11.80
CA VAL A 50 -7.32 20.46 -12.62
C VAL A 50 -6.17 20.08 -13.54
N SER A 51 -5.85 18.82 -13.59
CA SER A 51 -4.83 18.27 -14.49
C SER A 51 -5.40 17.03 -15.17
N ALA A 52 -5.15 16.89 -16.47
CA ALA A 52 -5.56 15.74 -17.25
C ALA A 52 -4.43 15.31 -18.19
N SER A 53 -4.28 14.00 -18.35
CA SER A 53 -3.30 13.37 -19.24
C SER A 53 -3.85 12.03 -19.75
N PHE A 54 -3.13 11.37 -20.65
CA PHE A 54 -3.45 10.00 -21.09
C PHE A 54 -3.40 8.96 -19.94
N LEU A 55 -2.77 9.32 -18.83
CA LEU A 55 -2.67 8.45 -17.64
C LEU A 55 -3.76 8.73 -16.60
N GLY A 56 -4.66 9.68 -16.86
CA GLY A 56 -5.76 10.01 -15.97
C GLY A 56 -5.97 11.49 -15.73
N ALA A 57 -6.78 11.80 -14.74
CA ALA A 57 -7.13 13.16 -14.36
C ALA A 57 -7.09 13.34 -12.85
N THR A 58 -6.74 14.55 -12.41
CA THR A 58 -6.79 14.98 -11.01
C THR A 58 -7.50 16.32 -10.91
N ALA A 59 -8.22 16.53 -9.84
CA ALA A 59 -8.77 17.83 -9.48
C ALA A 59 -8.67 18.05 -7.98
N SER A 60 -8.35 19.27 -7.58
CA SER A 60 -8.37 19.67 -6.18
C SER A 60 -8.98 21.04 -6.01
N VAL A 61 -9.62 21.26 -4.87
CA VAL A 61 -10.19 22.53 -4.48
C VAL A 61 -9.98 22.75 -2.99
N GLY A 62 -9.61 23.98 -2.66
CA GLY A 62 -9.41 24.39 -1.28
C GLY A 62 -9.98 25.78 -1.03
N GLN A 63 -10.43 26.01 0.19
CA GLN A 63 -10.94 27.31 0.64
C GLN A 63 -10.81 27.42 2.16
N SER A 64 -10.48 28.60 2.62
CA SER A 64 -10.46 28.91 4.05
C SER A 64 -11.20 30.20 4.38
N THR A 65 -11.76 30.21 5.56
CA THR A 65 -12.28 31.37 6.27
C THR A 65 -11.49 31.56 7.55
N LYS A 66 -11.79 32.57 8.35
CA LYS A 66 -11.12 32.78 9.65
C LYS A 66 -11.22 31.61 10.63
N LYS A 67 -12.25 30.76 10.50
CA LYS A 67 -12.51 29.66 11.43
C LYS A 67 -12.57 28.28 10.77
N PHE A 68 -12.83 28.20 9.49
CA PHE A 68 -13.05 26.96 8.78
C PHE A 68 -12.15 26.87 7.55
N SER A 69 -11.48 25.75 7.38
CA SER A 69 -10.72 25.41 6.19
C SER A 69 -11.19 24.08 5.63
N GLN A 70 -11.28 23.99 4.32
CA GLN A 70 -11.61 22.77 3.61
C GLN A 70 -10.67 22.57 2.43
N LEU A 71 -10.33 21.31 2.19
CA LEU A 71 -9.49 20.87 1.09
C LEU A 71 -10.04 19.55 0.58
N HIS A 72 -10.29 19.46 -0.71
CA HIS A 72 -10.80 18.26 -1.37
C HIS A 72 -9.95 17.92 -2.58
N GLY A 73 -9.75 16.66 -2.83
CA GLY A 73 -9.03 16.19 -3.99
C GLY A 73 -9.61 14.90 -4.52
N VAL A 74 -9.69 14.78 -5.83
CA VAL A 74 -10.11 13.58 -6.54
C VAL A 74 -9.07 13.22 -7.59
N ARG A 75 -8.78 11.93 -7.73
CA ARG A 75 -7.89 11.41 -8.76
C ARG A 75 -8.48 10.17 -9.41
N TYR A 76 -8.34 10.12 -10.72
CA TYR A 76 -8.53 8.91 -11.48
C TYR A 76 -7.28 8.67 -12.33
N LYS A 77 -6.71 7.47 -12.27
CA LYS A 77 -5.54 7.09 -13.05
C LYS A 77 -5.71 5.72 -13.67
N THR A 78 -5.13 5.58 -14.86
CA THR A 78 -5.05 4.31 -15.57
C THR A 78 -3.76 4.27 -16.38
N ASN A 79 -3.07 3.15 -16.39
CA ASN A 79 -1.87 2.93 -17.19
C ASN A 79 -2.13 1.96 -18.34
N SER A 80 -3.38 1.60 -18.60
CA SER A 80 -3.74 0.59 -19.61
C SER A 80 -3.19 0.95 -20.99
N THR A 81 -3.32 2.19 -21.43
CA THR A 81 -2.83 2.65 -22.74
C THR A 81 -1.30 2.55 -22.87
N LEU A 82 -0.55 2.85 -21.80
CA LEU A 82 0.91 2.74 -21.81
C LEU A 82 1.34 1.27 -21.80
N LEU A 83 0.70 0.46 -20.95
CA LEU A 83 1.04 -0.95 -20.80
C LEU A 83 0.66 -1.78 -22.03
N SER A 84 -0.43 -1.45 -22.73
CA SER A 84 -0.82 -2.11 -23.97
C SER A 84 0.12 -1.81 -25.15
N SER A 85 0.95 -0.76 -25.08
CA SER A 85 1.96 -0.44 -26.09
C SER A 85 3.28 -1.16 -25.90
N LEU A 86 3.47 -1.85 -24.78
CA LEU A 86 4.68 -2.61 -24.47
C LEU A 86 4.49 -4.08 -24.86
N ASP A 87 5.56 -4.71 -25.32
CA ASP A 87 5.59 -6.17 -25.54
C ASP A 87 5.64 -6.90 -24.18
N THR A 88 4.47 -7.02 -23.57
CA THR A 88 4.29 -7.60 -22.23
C THR A 88 3.80 -9.04 -22.31
N LYS A 89 3.85 -9.74 -21.17
CA LYS A 89 3.38 -11.12 -21.02
C LYS A 89 1.85 -11.28 -21.13
N GLY A 90 1.14 -10.15 -21.17
CA GLY A 90 -0.31 -10.10 -21.22
C GLY A 90 -0.80 -8.67 -21.23
N GLU A 91 -2.10 -8.49 -21.34
CA GLU A 91 -2.79 -7.21 -21.28
C GLU A 91 -3.06 -6.84 -19.83
N TYR A 92 -2.61 -5.64 -19.42
CA TYR A 92 -2.76 -5.11 -18.07
C TYR A 92 -3.68 -3.90 -18.09
N GLU A 93 -4.77 -3.96 -17.36
CA GLU A 93 -5.78 -2.91 -17.26
C GLU A 93 -5.93 -2.41 -15.82
N PRO A 94 -4.94 -1.69 -15.26
CA PRO A 94 -5.07 -1.10 -13.94
C PRO A 94 -5.91 0.18 -13.99
N SER A 95 -6.77 0.36 -13.01
CA SER A 95 -7.46 1.62 -12.78
C SER A 95 -7.49 1.96 -11.30
N PHE A 96 -7.31 3.24 -11.01
CA PHE A 96 -7.26 3.77 -9.66
C PHE A 96 -8.16 4.99 -9.56
N PHE A 97 -9.01 5.00 -8.54
CA PHE A 97 -9.82 6.15 -8.16
C PHE A 97 -9.61 6.45 -6.69
N ASP A 98 -9.37 7.72 -6.35
CA ASP A 98 -9.44 8.15 -4.97
C ASP A 98 -10.14 9.50 -4.80
N TYR A 99 -10.73 9.68 -3.64
CA TYR A 99 -11.24 10.95 -3.14
C TYR A 99 -10.72 11.18 -1.74
N GLN A 100 -10.15 12.35 -1.51
CA GLN A 100 -9.68 12.79 -0.18
C GLN A 100 -10.34 14.09 0.22
N THR A 101 -10.58 14.25 1.51
CA THR A 101 -11.07 15.49 2.11
C THR A 101 -10.36 15.78 3.41
N TYR A 102 -9.99 17.02 3.63
CA TYR A 102 -9.43 17.50 4.89
C TYR A 102 -10.14 18.78 5.32
N LEU A 103 -10.76 18.73 6.48
CA LEU A 103 -11.55 19.82 7.05
C LEU A 103 -10.94 20.21 8.39
N THR A 104 -10.84 21.51 8.66
CA THR A 104 -10.47 22.02 10.00
C THR A 104 -11.45 23.11 10.43
N TYR A 105 -11.79 23.11 11.73
CA TYR A 105 -12.71 24.07 12.30
C TYR A 105 -12.28 24.55 13.67
N LYS A 106 -11.96 25.86 13.78
CA LYS A 106 -11.65 26.55 15.02
C LYS A 106 -12.93 27.06 15.66
N PHE A 107 -13.60 26.22 16.44
CA PHE A 107 -14.89 26.57 17.06
C PHE A 107 -14.74 27.44 18.33
N ALA A 108 -13.56 27.44 18.95
CA ALA A 108 -13.22 28.32 20.07
C ALA A 108 -11.74 28.74 20.00
N PRO A 109 -11.32 29.80 20.74
CA PRO A 109 -9.94 30.33 20.69
C PRO A 109 -8.84 29.31 20.99
N LYS A 110 -9.18 28.26 21.79
CA LYS A 110 -8.24 27.22 22.23
C LYS A 110 -8.57 25.84 21.67
N TRP A 111 -9.59 25.75 20.82
CA TRP A 111 -10.08 24.47 20.33
C TRP A 111 -10.19 24.44 18.81
N GLU A 112 -9.64 23.38 18.24
CA GLU A 112 -9.74 23.09 16.83
C GLU A 112 -10.14 21.63 16.63
N ALA A 113 -11.11 21.38 15.75
CA ALA A 113 -11.46 20.05 15.29
C ALA A 113 -10.95 19.88 13.85
N SER A 114 -10.50 18.68 13.51
CA SER A 114 -10.18 18.32 12.14
C SER A 114 -10.77 16.99 11.74
N LEU A 115 -11.10 16.84 10.47
CA LEU A 115 -11.60 15.61 9.86
C LEU A 115 -10.80 15.33 8.58
N LEU A 116 -10.21 14.16 8.50
CA LEU A 116 -9.58 13.62 7.31
C LEU A 116 -10.39 12.43 6.83
N GLY A 117 -10.75 12.39 5.55
CA GLY A 117 -11.42 11.27 4.91
C GLY A 117 -10.71 10.86 3.63
N ASN A 118 -10.68 9.57 3.37
CA ASN A 118 -10.16 9.01 2.11
C ASN A 118 -10.98 7.79 1.68
N ILE A 119 -11.29 7.74 0.40
CA ILE A 119 -11.86 6.59 -0.29
C ILE A 119 -10.94 6.28 -1.45
N SER A 120 -10.45 5.04 -1.54
CA SER A 120 -9.58 4.58 -2.61
C SER A 120 -10.08 3.25 -3.16
N ILE A 121 -10.17 3.16 -4.49
CA ILE A 121 -10.62 1.97 -5.20
C ILE A 121 -9.60 1.68 -6.30
N ASN A 122 -8.94 0.54 -6.20
CA ASN A 122 -8.05 0.00 -7.21
C ASN A 122 -8.69 -1.21 -7.85
N ASN A 123 -8.78 -1.20 -9.17
CA ASN A 123 -9.11 -2.39 -9.95
C ASN A 123 -7.92 -2.75 -10.82
N TYR A 124 -7.69 -4.02 -10.96
CA TYR A 124 -6.66 -4.57 -11.80
C TYR A 124 -7.26 -5.74 -12.57
N LYS A 125 -6.98 -5.80 -13.87
CA LYS A 125 -7.30 -6.93 -14.71
C LYS A 125 -6.05 -7.31 -15.50
N PHE A 126 -5.76 -8.58 -15.55
CA PHE A 126 -4.69 -9.15 -16.35
C PHE A 126 -5.24 -10.26 -17.23
N THR A 127 -4.97 -10.19 -18.53
CA THR A 127 -5.29 -11.22 -19.50
C THR A 127 -3.99 -11.67 -20.15
N PRO A 128 -3.54 -12.92 -19.94
CA PRO A 128 -2.28 -13.39 -20.50
C PRO A 128 -2.36 -13.50 -22.02
N HIS A 129 -1.26 -13.16 -22.70
CA HIS A 129 -1.13 -13.31 -24.15
C HIS A 129 -0.49 -14.65 -24.50
N GLU A 130 -0.90 -15.20 -25.61
CA GLU A 130 -0.25 -16.33 -26.25
C GLU A 130 1.24 -16.02 -26.50
N ARG A 131 2.07 -17.05 -26.39
CA ARG A 131 3.51 -16.95 -26.60
C ARG A 131 3.99 -17.98 -27.57
N ASN A 132 4.92 -17.53 -28.39
CA ASN A 132 5.61 -18.37 -29.36
C ASN A 132 7.10 -18.02 -29.31
N THR A 133 7.93 -18.97 -28.91
CA THR A 133 9.37 -18.79 -28.77
C THR A 133 10.09 -19.91 -29.47
N SER A 134 10.96 -19.59 -30.44
CA SER A 134 11.81 -20.57 -31.13
C SER A 134 13.21 -20.53 -30.52
N PHE A 135 13.82 -21.70 -30.38
CA PHE A 135 15.17 -21.88 -29.84
C PHE A 135 15.83 -23.10 -30.43
N GLY A 136 17.16 -23.18 -30.32
CA GLY A 136 17.95 -24.30 -30.85
C GLY A 136 18.94 -23.85 -31.93
N THR A 137 19.42 -24.82 -32.73
CA THR A 137 20.35 -24.64 -33.83
C THR A 137 19.62 -24.77 -35.16
N ALA A 138 20.31 -24.47 -36.30
CA ALA A 138 19.73 -24.62 -37.62
C ALA A 138 19.29 -26.04 -37.96
N THR A 139 19.89 -27.03 -37.30
CA THR A 139 19.59 -28.49 -37.51
C THR A 139 18.74 -29.10 -36.42
N ASP A 140 18.52 -28.40 -35.30
CA ASP A 140 17.70 -28.83 -34.16
C ASP A 140 16.99 -27.61 -33.57
N ALA A 141 16.08 -27.04 -34.32
CA ALA A 141 15.26 -25.92 -33.92
C ALA A 141 13.92 -26.42 -33.37
N LYS A 142 13.54 -25.86 -32.22
CA LYS A 142 12.28 -26.16 -31.56
C LYS A 142 11.46 -24.89 -31.36
N GLN A 143 10.15 -25.02 -31.34
CA GLN A 143 9.20 -23.95 -31.09
C GLN A 143 8.36 -24.32 -29.88
N PHE A 144 8.42 -23.42 -28.89
CA PHE A 144 7.58 -23.50 -27.69
C PHE A 144 6.41 -22.52 -27.81
N LYS A 145 5.20 -23.07 -27.83
CA LYS A 145 3.95 -22.32 -27.92
C LYS A 145 3.18 -22.45 -26.63
N VAL A 146 2.63 -21.34 -26.13
CA VAL A 146 1.73 -21.34 -24.98
C VAL A 146 0.47 -20.59 -25.36
N TYR A 147 -0.65 -21.27 -25.25
CA TYR A 147 -1.99 -20.72 -25.40
C TYR A 147 -2.59 -20.50 -24.02
N PHE A 148 -3.20 -19.35 -23.81
CA PHE A 148 -3.85 -19.02 -22.55
C PHE A 148 -5.33 -18.77 -22.78
N ASP A 149 -6.12 -19.11 -21.76
CA ASP A 149 -7.52 -18.74 -21.62
C ASP A 149 -7.79 -18.28 -20.19
N GLY A 150 -8.70 -17.31 -20.05
CA GLY A 150 -9.05 -16.77 -18.75
C GLY A 150 -8.34 -15.46 -18.42
N TYR A 151 -8.51 -15.03 -17.19
CA TYR A 151 -8.01 -13.74 -16.69
C TYR A 151 -7.89 -13.72 -15.17
N GLU A 152 -7.12 -12.76 -14.69
CA GLU A 152 -7.05 -12.34 -13.29
C GLU A 152 -7.81 -11.03 -13.11
N LYS A 153 -8.50 -10.90 -12.00
CA LYS A 153 -9.25 -9.70 -11.63
C LYS A 153 -9.10 -9.44 -10.14
N ASP A 154 -8.50 -8.29 -9.82
CA ASP A 154 -8.29 -7.89 -8.44
C ASP A 154 -9.01 -6.57 -8.15
N LYS A 155 -9.54 -6.46 -6.95
CA LYS A 155 -10.19 -5.25 -6.47
C LYS A 155 -9.74 -4.97 -5.05
N PHE A 156 -9.22 -3.76 -4.83
CA PHE A 156 -8.80 -3.26 -3.53
C PHE A 156 -9.58 -2.00 -3.20
N GLU A 157 -10.36 -2.04 -2.14
CA GLU A 157 -11.15 -0.91 -1.65
C GLU A 157 -10.65 -0.52 -0.28
N THR A 158 -10.34 0.75 -0.11
CA THR A 158 -9.88 1.31 1.16
C THR A 158 -10.74 2.51 1.55
N TYR A 159 -11.22 2.49 2.75
CA TYR A 159 -11.98 3.57 3.39
C TYR A 159 -11.24 3.98 4.65
N PHE A 160 -10.91 5.24 4.76
CA PHE A 160 -10.22 5.80 5.91
C PHE A 160 -10.90 7.07 6.37
N GLY A 161 -11.04 7.22 7.69
CA GLY A 161 -11.49 8.44 8.32
C GLY A 161 -10.71 8.69 9.61
N ALA A 162 -10.35 9.93 9.88
CA ALA A 162 -9.76 10.35 11.14
C ALA A 162 -10.37 11.67 11.61
N PHE A 163 -10.81 11.68 12.84
CA PHE A 163 -11.27 12.88 13.55
C PHE A 163 -10.26 13.24 14.63
N SER A 164 -9.87 14.49 14.70
CA SER A 164 -8.98 15.01 15.74
C SER A 164 -9.60 16.22 16.44
N LEU A 165 -9.49 16.25 17.75
CA LEU A 165 -9.84 17.38 18.60
C LEU A 165 -8.58 17.88 19.28
N ASN A 166 -8.15 19.09 18.92
CA ASN A 166 -6.95 19.73 19.43
C ASN A 166 -7.32 20.80 20.46
N PHE A 167 -6.62 20.81 21.59
CA PHE A 167 -6.76 21.80 22.65
C PHE A 167 -5.42 22.48 22.91
N PHE A 168 -5.42 23.80 22.87
CA PHE A 168 -4.26 24.68 23.07
C PHE A 168 -4.49 25.52 24.33
N PRO A 169 -4.22 25.01 25.57
CA PRO A 169 -4.42 25.75 26.81
C PRO A 169 -3.61 27.05 26.84
N ASP A 170 -2.41 27.01 26.28
CA ASP A 170 -1.49 28.15 26.11
C ASP A 170 -0.65 27.97 24.83
N LYS A 171 0.27 28.91 24.56
CA LYS A 171 1.13 28.91 23.35
C LYS A 171 2.23 27.84 23.34
N TYR A 172 2.43 27.15 24.46
CA TYR A 172 3.49 26.16 24.63
C TYR A 172 2.96 24.74 24.73
N THR A 173 1.66 24.59 24.99
CA THR A 173 1.04 23.28 25.28
C THR A 173 -0.03 22.96 24.26
N GLN A 174 -0.01 21.73 23.75
CA GLN A 174 -1.03 21.17 22.86
C GLN A 174 -1.42 19.78 23.36
N TRP A 175 -2.70 19.51 23.38
CA TRP A 175 -3.27 18.19 23.57
C TRP A 175 -4.12 17.82 22.36
N ALA A 176 -4.11 16.55 21.96
CA ALA A 176 -4.88 16.06 20.84
C ALA A 176 -5.54 14.72 21.20
N LEU A 177 -6.85 14.65 21.06
CA LEU A 177 -7.60 13.42 21.02
C LEU A 177 -7.91 13.11 19.57
N MET A 178 -7.45 11.95 19.08
CA MET A 178 -7.65 11.53 17.71
C MET A 178 -8.28 10.15 17.68
N THR A 179 -9.33 9.98 16.88
CA THR A 179 -9.90 8.66 16.57
C THR A 179 -9.87 8.46 15.06
N SER A 180 -9.36 7.33 14.62
CA SER A 180 -9.34 6.95 13.22
C SER A 180 -9.95 5.57 13.01
N ALA A 181 -10.56 5.38 11.84
CA ALA A 181 -11.06 4.11 11.37
C ALA A 181 -10.52 3.84 9.96
N PHE A 182 -10.05 2.64 9.75
CA PHE A 182 -9.56 2.14 8.47
C PHE A 182 -10.27 0.83 8.16
N VAL A 183 -10.78 0.70 6.94
CA VAL A 183 -11.37 -0.55 6.44
C VAL A 183 -10.79 -0.82 5.06
N THR A 184 -10.26 -2.01 4.84
CA THR A 184 -9.88 -2.50 3.51
C THR A 184 -10.66 -3.76 3.17
N ASN A 185 -11.06 -3.86 1.90
CA ASN A 185 -11.60 -5.06 1.30
C ASN A 185 -10.71 -5.40 0.09
N GLU A 186 -10.18 -6.60 0.08
CA GLU A 186 -9.34 -7.10 -1.01
C GLU A 186 -10.01 -8.33 -1.60
N LEU A 187 -10.14 -8.34 -2.90
CA LEU A 187 -10.64 -9.44 -3.70
C LEU A 187 -9.61 -9.76 -4.76
N VAL A 188 -9.04 -10.96 -4.72
CA VAL A 188 -8.14 -11.49 -5.74
C VAL A 188 -8.79 -12.70 -6.35
N THR A 189 -9.05 -12.64 -7.66
CA THR A 189 -9.73 -13.72 -8.37
C THR A 189 -9.03 -13.98 -9.71
N TYR A 190 -8.67 -15.21 -9.93
CA TYR A 190 -8.22 -15.64 -11.25
C TYR A 190 -8.76 -17.03 -11.59
N ASP A 191 -8.97 -17.22 -12.88
CA ASP A 191 -9.15 -18.49 -13.56
C ASP A 191 -8.31 -18.42 -14.84
N ILE A 192 -7.15 -19.04 -14.83
CA ILE A 192 -6.22 -19.01 -15.95
C ILE A 192 -5.88 -20.45 -16.33
N ALA A 193 -6.25 -20.85 -17.53
CA ALA A 193 -5.84 -22.10 -18.13
C ALA A 193 -4.75 -21.83 -19.16
N GLY A 194 -3.75 -22.70 -19.20
CA GLY A 194 -2.69 -22.66 -20.19
C GLY A 194 -2.47 -24.02 -20.82
N GLN A 195 -2.19 -24.01 -22.11
CA GLN A 195 -1.73 -25.17 -22.86
C GLN A 195 -0.38 -24.85 -23.49
N TYR A 196 0.59 -25.73 -23.31
CA TYR A 196 1.91 -25.56 -23.88
C TYR A 196 2.29 -26.71 -24.76
N TRP A 197 2.90 -26.37 -25.91
CA TRP A 197 3.28 -27.27 -26.97
C TRP A 197 4.76 -27.07 -27.29
N LEU A 198 5.47 -28.16 -27.52
CA LEU A 198 6.83 -28.14 -28.00
C LEU A 198 6.86 -28.83 -29.37
N ASP A 199 7.11 -28.04 -30.41
CA ASP A 199 7.16 -28.51 -31.78
C ASP A 199 8.62 -28.59 -32.25
N ASP A 200 8.93 -29.56 -33.09
CA ASP A 200 10.22 -29.67 -33.77
C ASP A 200 10.16 -28.91 -35.11
N LEU A 201 11.01 -27.90 -35.28
CA LEU A 201 11.10 -27.08 -36.49
C LEU A 201 12.10 -27.62 -37.52
N ALA A 202 12.98 -28.55 -37.14
CA ALA A 202 14.11 -28.99 -37.94
C ALA A 202 13.75 -29.81 -39.18
N ASN A 203 12.49 -30.21 -39.34
CA ASN A 203 12.07 -31.15 -40.42
C ASN A 203 11.14 -30.52 -41.47
N SER A 204 11.17 -29.20 -41.68
CA SER A 204 10.33 -28.51 -42.67
C SER A 204 11.01 -28.27 -44.03
N GLU A 205 11.92 -29.15 -44.48
CA GLU A 205 12.59 -29.01 -45.80
C GLU A 205 11.73 -29.41 -47.01
N ASP A 206 10.63 -30.08 -46.82
CA ASP A 206 9.69 -30.36 -47.90
C ASP A 206 8.40 -29.54 -47.73
N GLY A 207 8.14 -28.67 -48.68
CA GLY A 207 7.09 -27.66 -48.71
C GLY A 207 5.64 -28.19 -48.67
N GLU A 208 5.36 -29.27 -47.98
CA GLU A 208 4.03 -29.72 -47.59
C GLU A 208 3.75 -29.24 -46.16
N SER A 209 2.65 -28.53 -46.02
CA SER A 209 2.08 -28.08 -44.75
C SER A 209 1.96 -29.25 -43.76
N THR A 210 2.91 -29.36 -42.83
CA THR A 210 2.91 -30.40 -41.81
C THR A 210 2.01 -30.01 -40.65
N GLU A 211 0.71 -30.17 -40.85
CA GLU A 211 -0.25 -30.11 -39.72
C GLU A 211 -0.16 -31.32 -38.76
N ASN A 212 0.75 -32.28 -38.98
CA ASN A 212 0.75 -33.54 -38.24
C ASN A 212 2.12 -34.18 -37.92
N LYS A 213 3.21 -33.43 -37.85
CA LYS A 213 4.42 -33.98 -37.20
C LYS A 213 4.34 -33.71 -35.71
N GLY A 214 4.17 -34.77 -34.95
CA GLY A 214 3.76 -34.80 -33.58
C GLY A 214 4.48 -33.80 -32.65
N ALA A 215 3.75 -33.03 -31.90
CA ALA A 215 4.27 -32.23 -30.82
C ALA A 215 5.15 -33.10 -29.92
N LEU A 216 6.36 -32.63 -29.62
CA LEU A 216 7.32 -33.31 -28.74
C LEU A 216 6.85 -33.34 -27.29
N GLY A 217 5.94 -32.44 -26.92
CA GLY A 217 5.34 -32.38 -25.62
C GLY A 217 4.13 -31.44 -25.61
N VAL A 218 3.11 -31.89 -24.91
CA VAL A 218 1.89 -31.14 -24.64
C VAL A 218 1.66 -31.16 -23.15
N GLY A 219 1.39 -30.02 -22.58
CA GLY A 219 1.02 -29.92 -21.17
C GLY A 219 -0.09 -28.91 -20.99
N THR A 220 -0.81 -29.04 -19.88
CA THR A 220 -1.87 -28.12 -19.49
C THR A 220 -1.74 -27.75 -18.02
N TYR A 221 -2.16 -26.57 -17.68
CA TYR A 221 -2.40 -26.18 -16.31
C TYR A 221 -3.67 -25.34 -16.20
N HIS A 222 -4.27 -25.36 -15.05
CA HIS A 222 -5.39 -24.51 -14.71
C HIS A 222 -5.23 -24.04 -13.28
N GLU A 223 -5.09 -22.72 -13.12
CA GLU A 223 -4.97 -22.05 -11.84
C GLU A 223 -6.26 -21.34 -11.51
N HIS A 224 -6.68 -21.46 -10.26
CA HIS A 224 -7.91 -20.86 -9.75
C HIS A 224 -7.66 -20.21 -8.40
N ALA A 225 -8.16 -18.99 -8.22
CA ALA A 225 -8.21 -18.35 -6.91
C ALA A 225 -9.52 -17.58 -6.68
N ARG A 226 -9.95 -17.60 -5.42
CA ARG A 226 -11.05 -16.79 -4.89
C ARG A 226 -10.68 -16.34 -3.47
N ASN A 227 -9.84 -15.32 -3.40
CA ASN A 227 -9.31 -14.84 -2.14
C ASN A 227 -10.03 -13.57 -1.73
N ARG A 228 -10.38 -13.48 -0.46
CA ARG A 228 -11.04 -12.31 0.12
C ARG A 228 -10.42 -11.99 1.46
N LEU A 229 -9.90 -10.78 1.58
CA LEU A 229 -9.45 -10.20 2.84
C LEU A 229 -10.34 -8.99 3.19
N ARG A 230 -10.82 -8.95 4.42
CA ARG A 230 -11.41 -7.75 5.00
C ARG A 230 -10.72 -7.45 6.30
N ALA A 231 -10.08 -6.28 6.38
CA ALA A 231 -9.47 -5.80 7.60
C ALA A 231 -10.13 -4.48 8.04
N SER A 232 -10.36 -4.36 9.33
CA SER A 232 -10.88 -3.15 9.96
C SER A 232 -10.01 -2.81 11.15
N VAL A 233 -9.57 -1.56 11.24
CA VAL A 233 -8.76 -1.06 12.35
C VAL A 233 -9.37 0.23 12.86
N VAL A 234 -9.64 0.30 14.16
CA VAL A 234 -10.06 1.51 14.84
C VAL A 234 -9.01 1.86 15.87
N ALA A 235 -8.47 3.07 15.81
CA ALA A 235 -7.47 3.55 16.75
C ALA A 235 -7.91 4.86 17.41
N THR A 236 -7.79 4.92 18.73
CA THR A 236 -8.01 6.15 19.51
C THR A 236 -6.74 6.50 20.25
N SER A 237 -6.27 7.73 20.08
CA SER A 237 -5.03 8.24 20.66
C SER A 237 -5.27 9.53 21.43
N LEU A 238 -4.70 9.63 22.62
CA LEU A 238 -4.56 10.86 23.36
C LEU A 238 -3.07 11.23 23.40
N LYS A 239 -2.72 12.40 22.91
CA LYS A 239 -1.33 12.87 22.80
C LYS A 239 -1.19 14.26 23.42
N GLY A 240 -0.03 14.54 23.97
CA GLY A 240 0.32 15.85 24.47
C GLY A 240 1.75 16.24 24.13
N ALA A 241 1.95 17.53 23.88
CA ALA A 241 3.26 18.14 23.74
C ALA A 241 3.29 19.45 24.55
N THR A 242 4.38 19.66 25.31
CA THR A 242 4.57 20.87 26.11
C THR A 242 6.02 21.34 26.03
N LYS A 243 6.24 22.62 25.73
CA LYS A 243 7.57 23.23 25.73
C LYS A 243 7.83 23.89 27.10
N LEU A 244 8.87 23.42 27.78
CA LEU A 244 9.31 23.87 29.11
C LEU A 244 10.73 24.43 29.00
N GLY A 245 10.86 25.72 28.64
CA GLY A 245 12.16 26.35 28.41
C GLY A 245 12.90 25.70 27.23
N GLN A 246 13.99 24.99 27.49
CA GLN A 246 14.80 24.28 26.47
C GLN A 246 14.33 22.86 26.21
N ASN A 247 13.41 22.34 27.02
CA ASN A 247 12.84 21.00 26.89
C ASN A 247 11.53 21.03 26.10
N GLU A 248 11.27 19.97 25.38
CA GLU A 248 9.99 19.67 24.74
C GLU A 248 9.57 18.25 25.12
N LEU A 249 8.62 18.19 26.03
CA LEU A 249 8.05 16.93 26.51
C LEU A 249 6.90 16.50 25.61
N LYS A 250 6.95 15.28 25.08
CA LYS A 250 5.87 14.64 24.32
C LYS A 250 5.46 13.34 24.99
N TRP A 251 4.17 13.09 25.01
CA TRP A 251 3.61 11.83 25.52
C TRP A 251 2.40 11.41 24.72
N GLY A 252 2.06 10.15 24.78
CA GLY A 252 0.85 9.64 24.15
C GLY A 252 0.44 8.28 24.64
N LEU A 253 -0.87 8.04 24.56
CA LEU A 253 -1.53 6.78 24.83
C LEU A 253 -2.39 6.44 23.62
N THR A 254 -2.27 5.22 23.09
CA THR A 254 -3.07 4.76 21.93
C THR A 254 -3.65 3.40 22.23
N HIS A 255 -4.95 3.27 22.01
CA HIS A 255 -5.64 1.99 21.94
C HIS A 255 -6.05 1.73 20.50
N GLN A 256 -5.78 0.52 20.00
CA GLN A 256 -6.14 0.07 18.66
C GLN A 256 -6.90 -1.25 18.76
N TYR A 257 -8.01 -1.32 18.05
CA TYR A 257 -8.79 -2.53 17.83
C TYR A 257 -8.65 -2.96 16.39
N GLU A 258 -8.33 -4.22 16.18
CA GLU A 258 -8.11 -4.83 14.87
C GLU A 258 -9.05 -6.02 14.68
N LYS A 259 -9.66 -6.08 13.51
CA LYS A 259 -10.50 -7.20 13.09
C LYS A 259 -10.16 -7.57 11.66
N ILE A 260 -9.76 -8.81 11.46
CA ILE A 260 -9.34 -9.34 10.15
C ILE A 260 -10.14 -10.61 9.87
N HIS A 261 -10.72 -10.66 8.70
CA HIS A 261 -11.35 -11.84 8.11
C HIS A 261 -10.63 -12.18 6.82
N ASP A 262 -9.95 -13.31 6.82
CA ASP A 262 -9.22 -13.80 5.66
C ASP A 262 -9.81 -15.13 5.18
N ARG A 263 -10.03 -15.22 3.88
CA ARG A 263 -10.51 -16.41 3.20
C ARG A 263 -9.70 -16.63 1.94
N VAL A 264 -9.00 -17.73 1.91
CA VAL A 264 -8.19 -18.16 0.78
C VAL A 264 -8.77 -19.44 0.22
N ARG A 265 -8.99 -19.47 -1.08
CA ARG A 265 -9.35 -20.66 -1.82
C ARG A 265 -8.60 -20.64 -3.14
N GLU A 266 -7.60 -21.48 -3.22
CA GLU A 266 -6.75 -21.63 -4.39
C GLU A 266 -6.56 -23.08 -4.73
N TRP A 267 -6.48 -23.40 -6.01
CA TRP A 267 -6.06 -24.71 -6.48
C TRP A 267 -5.38 -24.59 -7.83
N GLU A 268 -4.54 -25.57 -8.13
CA GLU A 268 -3.87 -25.73 -9.41
C GLU A 268 -4.00 -27.17 -9.88
N MET A 269 -4.43 -27.34 -11.12
CA MET A 269 -4.41 -28.61 -11.85
C MET A 269 -3.31 -28.53 -12.91
N ARG A 270 -2.56 -29.60 -13.06
CA ARG A 270 -1.45 -29.65 -14.04
C ARG A 270 -1.31 -31.02 -14.62
N ASP A 271 -1.04 -31.05 -15.93
CA ASP A 271 -0.57 -32.24 -16.66
C ASP A 271 0.65 -31.87 -17.49
N SER A 272 1.73 -32.61 -17.32
CA SER A 272 2.99 -32.42 -18.04
C SER A 272 3.17 -33.42 -19.19
N ALA A 273 2.14 -34.15 -19.57
CA ALA A 273 2.21 -35.23 -20.55
C ALA A 273 3.29 -36.30 -20.23
N GLY A 274 3.53 -36.53 -18.92
CA GLY A 274 4.50 -37.49 -18.44
C GLY A 274 5.94 -37.01 -18.29
N TYR A 275 6.23 -35.75 -18.61
CA TYR A 275 7.61 -35.22 -18.53
C TYR A 275 8.07 -34.86 -17.11
N SER A 276 7.21 -34.33 -16.28
CA SER A 276 7.60 -33.85 -14.94
C SER A 276 6.64 -34.29 -13.83
N LEU A 277 5.43 -34.70 -14.16
CA LEU A 277 4.39 -35.13 -13.22
C LEU A 277 3.84 -36.48 -13.65
N PRO A 278 3.25 -37.27 -12.75
CA PRO A 278 2.52 -38.45 -13.13
C PRO A 278 1.45 -38.14 -14.18
N HIS A 279 1.44 -38.87 -15.25
CA HIS A 279 0.50 -38.71 -16.36
C HIS A 279 -0.30 -40.00 -16.53
N THR A 280 -1.61 -39.90 -16.34
CA THR A 280 -2.52 -41.05 -16.49
C THR A 280 -3.12 -41.16 -17.89
N GLY A 281 -3.06 -40.10 -18.69
CA GLY A 281 -3.67 -39.96 -20.00
C GLY A 281 -5.19 -39.85 -19.99
N GLN A 282 -5.81 -39.74 -18.82
CA GLN A 282 -7.27 -39.69 -18.66
C GLN A 282 -7.77 -38.46 -17.93
N SER A 283 -6.93 -37.82 -17.08
CA SER A 283 -7.33 -36.69 -16.28
C SER A 283 -6.14 -35.76 -15.96
N VAL A 284 -6.42 -34.49 -15.82
CA VAL A 284 -5.48 -33.50 -15.27
C VAL A 284 -5.51 -33.60 -13.75
N GLU A 285 -4.36 -33.67 -13.11
CA GLU A 285 -4.26 -33.88 -11.67
C GLU A 285 -4.16 -32.56 -10.90
N MET A 286 -4.80 -32.53 -9.73
CA MET A 286 -4.68 -31.40 -8.80
C MET A 286 -3.36 -31.55 -8.05
N ILE A 287 -2.44 -30.60 -8.29
CA ILE A 287 -1.11 -30.59 -7.68
C ILE A 287 -1.01 -29.63 -6.49
N TYR A 288 -1.94 -28.70 -6.39
CA TYR A 288 -2.00 -27.72 -5.32
C TYR A 288 -3.44 -27.44 -4.94
N ASN A 289 -3.72 -27.38 -3.65
CA ASN A 289 -5.00 -26.97 -3.11
C ASN A 289 -4.80 -26.30 -1.74
N LEU A 290 -5.21 -25.06 -1.63
CA LEU A 290 -5.20 -24.30 -0.40
C LEU A 290 -6.61 -23.81 -0.08
N PHE A 291 -7.10 -24.20 1.06
CA PHE A 291 -8.32 -23.66 1.64
C PHE A 291 -8.01 -23.17 3.05
N SER A 292 -8.19 -21.88 3.27
CA SER A 292 -7.98 -21.26 4.59
C SER A 292 -9.12 -20.30 4.91
N ARG A 293 -9.54 -20.31 6.15
CA ARG A 293 -10.45 -19.32 6.71
C ARG A 293 -9.93 -18.93 8.07
N GLN A 294 -9.53 -17.67 8.20
CA GLN A 294 -8.99 -17.12 9.44
C GLN A 294 -9.78 -15.89 9.85
N ASP A 295 -10.14 -15.84 11.12
CA ASP A 295 -10.77 -14.71 11.74
C ASP A 295 -9.90 -14.30 12.93
N MET A 296 -9.45 -13.05 12.97
CA MET A 296 -8.61 -12.51 14.04
C MET A 296 -9.27 -11.25 14.60
N GLU A 297 -9.35 -11.17 15.91
CA GLU A 297 -9.68 -9.96 16.64
C GLU A 297 -8.60 -9.70 17.68
N SER A 298 -8.10 -8.48 17.73
CA SER A 298 -7.08 -8.13 18.71
C SER A 298 -7.16 -6.69 19.18
N HIS A 299 -6.62 -6.46 20.37
CA HIS A 299 -6.44 -5.14 20.95
C HIS A 299 -4.96 -4.88 21.11
N ARG A 300 -4.53 -3.67 20.77
CA ARG A 300 -3.19 -3.18 21.01
C ARG A 300 -3.24 -1.92 21.86
N LEU A 301 -2.47 -1.88 22.93
CA LEU A 301 -2.31 -0.71 23.77
C LEU A 301 -0.85 -0.26 23.70
N SER A 302 -0.63 1.02 23.48
CA SER A 302 0.73 1.57 23.49
C SER A 302 0.78 2.94 24.17
N ALA A 303 1.89 3.19 24.86
CA ALA A 303 2.17 4.46 25.50
C ALA A 303 3.61 4.88 25.22
N TYR A 304 3.87 6.18 25.14
CA TYR A 304 5.22 6.72 25.05
C TYR A 304 5.39 8.01 25.84
N LEU A 305 6.65 8.24 26.23
CA LEU A 305 7.12 9.46 26.83
C LEU A 305 8.47 9.81 26.21
N GLN A 306 8.65 11.07 25.80
CA GLN A 306 9.87 11.56 25.16
C GLN A 306 10.16 12.96 25.60
N ASP A 307 11.43 13.27 25.90
CA ASP A 307 11.92 14.63 26.09
C ASP A 307 12.96 14.98 25.02
N THR A 308 12.92 16.22 24.54
CA THR A 308 13.88 16.77 23.60
C THR A 308 14.46 18.05 24.21
N TYR A 309 15.73 17.97 24.60
CA TYR A 309 16.49 19.08 25.17
C TYR A 309 17.31 19.78 24.09
N ARG A 310 17.19 21.10 24.00
CA ARG A 310 17.91 21.94 23.02
C ARG A 310 18.92 22.85 23.72
N LEU A 311 20.21 22.57 23.54
CA LEU A 311 21.30 23.33 24.10
C LEU A 311 21.94 24.21 23.02
N ARG A 312 21.91 25.54 23.22
CA ARG A 312 22.66 26.49 22.37
C ARG A 312 24.04 26.74 22.96
N THR A 313 25.06 26.65 22.09
CA THR A 313 26.47 26.95 22.40
C THR A 313 27.03 27.90 21.37
N LEU A 314 28.24 28.41 21.59
CA LEU A 314 28.95 29.26 20.61
C LEU A 314 29.26 28.52 19.28
N TRP A 315 29.30 27.21 19.28
CA TRP A 315 29.62 26.38 18.11
C TRP A 315 28.40 25.97 17.31
N GLY A 316 27.20 26.13 17.89
CA GLY A 316 25.94 25.69 17.28
C GLY A 316 24.97 25.13 18.31
N ARG A 317 23.96 24.45 17.82
CA ARG A 317 22.86 23.91 18.61
C ARG A 317 22.95 22.38 18.69
N PHE A 318 23.02 21.86 19.91
CA PHE A 318 22.84 20.44 20.19
C PHE A 318 21.38 20.15 20.51
N ILE A 319 20.89 19.03 19.99
CA ILE A 319 19.53 18.52 20.23
C ILE A 319 19.68 17.09 20.75
N PHE A 320 19.28 16.88 22.01
CA PHE A 320 19.27 15.58 22.66
C PHE A 320 17.84 15.10 22.76
N THR A 321 17.51 13.96 22.19
CA THR A 321 16.17 13.37 22.31
C THR A 321 16.30 12.01 22.98
N GLY A 322 15.53 11.81 24.06
CA GLY A 322 15.43 10.56 24.78
C GLY A 322 13.97 10.19 25.02
N GLY A 323 13.62 8.93 24.87
CA GLY A 323 12.24 8.48 25.05
C GLY A 323 12.12 6.99 25.30
N LEU A 324 10.97 6.64 25.84
CA LEU A 324 10.56 5.27 26.11
C LEU A 324 9.18 5.02 25.51
N ARG A 325 9.03 3.86 24.85
CA ARG A 325 7.73 3.37 24.37
C ARG A 325 7.48 1.99 24.95
N ALA A 326 6.26 1.76 25.40
CA ALA A 326 5.74 0.45 25.76
C ALA A 326 4.56 0.11 24.89
N SER A 327 4.44 -1.11 24.43
CA SER A 327 3.29 -1.62 23.69
C SER A 327 2.93 -3.03 24.14
N TYR A 328 1.64 -3.29 24.29
CA TYR A 328 1.05 -4.58 24.59
C TYR A 328 0.15 -5.02 23.44
N TRP A 329 0.31 -6.24 22.97
CA TRP A 329 -0.55 -6.82 21.94
C TRP A 329 -1.32 -8.00 22.48
N GLY A 330 -2.66 -7.86 22.50
CA GLY A 330 -3.57 -8.84 23.10
C GLY A 330 -3.63 -10.19 22.37
N PHE A 331 -3.23 -10.25 21.11
CA PHE A 331 -3.22 -11.49 20.32
C PHE A 331 -2.20 -12.51 20.84
N ASN A 332 -0.96 -12.08 21.05
CA ASN A 332 0.11 -12.94 21.58
C ASN A 332 0.41 -12.70 23.07
N LYS A 333 -0.28 -11.72 23.70
CA LYS A 333 -0.10 -11.32 25.10
C LYS A 333 1.32 -10.83 25.45
N GLU A 334 2.02 -10.32 24.45
CA GLU A 334 3.39 -9.82 24.62
C GLU A 334 3.42 -8.33 24.92
N THR A 335 4.38 -7.95 25.76
CA THR A 335 4.71 -6.56 26.06
C THR A 335 6.10 -6.26 25.53
N LEU A 336 6.21 -5.21 24.72
CA LEU A 336 7.48 -4.72 24.19
C LEU A 336 7.80 -3.36 24.80
N ILE A 337 9.03 -3.20 25.32
CA ILE A 337 9.55 -1.92 25.80
C ILE A 337 10.70 -1.50 24.89
N SER A 338 10.63 -0.28 24.34
CA SER A 338 11.58 0.23 23.35
C SER A 338 12.15 1.58 23.82
N PRO A 339 13.34 1.61 24.42
CA PRO A 339 14.06 2.84 24.68
C PRO A 339 14.63 3.41 23.37
N ARG A 340 14.67 4.72 23.25
CA ARG A 340 15.20 5.43 22.08
C ARG A 340 15.96 6.68 22.50
N ALA A 341 17.08 6.94 21.83
CA ALA A 341 17.86 8.14 22.04
C ALA A 341 18.49 8.60 20.71
N SER A 342 18.60 9.91 20.55
CA SER A 342 19.32 10.51 19.43
C SER A 342 19.99 11.80 19.85
N ILE A 343 21.07 12.16 19.15
CA ILE A 343 21.80 13.40 19.31
C ILE A 343 21.98 14.00 17.93
N SER A 344 21.60 15.27 17.78
CA SER A 344 21.83 16.03 16.56
C SER A 344 22.60 17.30 16.88
N PHE A 345 23.49 17.67 15.98
CA PHE A 345 24.27 18.93 16.07
C PHE A 345 24.04 19.76 14.81
N ILE A 346 23.67 21.01 14.98
CA ILE A 346 23.50 22.01 13.92
C ILE A 346 24.58 23.08 14.14
N PRO A 347 25.61 23.17 13.28
CA PRO A 347 26.67 24.16 13.40
C PRO A 347 26.13 25.60 13.28
N ALA A 348 26.77 26.54 13.97
CA ALA A 348 26.38 27.97 13.98
C ALA A 348 26.37 28.60 12.57
N ALA A 349 27.24 28.15 11.65
CA ALA A 349 27.29 28.61 10.27
C ALA A 349 26.02 28.26 9.44
N ASN A 350 25.18 27.33 9.89
CA ASN A 350 23.95 26.89 9.21
C ASN A 350 22.67 27.46 9.88
N GLU A 351 22.80 28.36 10.82
CA GLU A 351 21.66 29.05 11.50
C GLU A 351 21.25 30.38 10.83
N GLN A 352 21.78 30.69 9.62
CA GLN A 352 21.39 31.89 8.86
C GLN A 352 20.17 31.69 8.00
#